data_59be88c13eb4cb6aee3b4e6e652087ea
#
_entry.id   59be88c13eb4cb6aee3b4e6e652087ea
#
_cell.length_a   1.000
_cell.length_b   1.000
_cell.length_c   1.000
_cell.angle_alpha   90.00
_cell.angle_beta   90.00
_cell.angle_gamma   90.00
#
_symmetry.space_group_name_H-M   'P 1'
#
loop_
_entity.id
_entity.type
_entity.pdbx_description
1 polymer ?
#
loop_
_entity_poly.entity_id
_entity_poly.type
_entity_poly.pdbx_seq_one_letter_code
_entity_poly.pdbx_strand_id
1 'polypeptide(L)'
;ERAHAGQTRKSGDPYIQHPLAVAFVLADLGMDPDTIAAGLLHDVVEDSDTSLDMLQQEFGPSVASLVDGVTKLEQIEQEQMGRFSQEGERPRGEQESESLRKMFFAMAEDIRVVIIKLADRLHNMRTLDALAPERRKTIAHETLEIFAPLANRLGVWQWKWELEDLSLRHLEPATYAEIASLIKERRPEREAGIQRHVQVLKQRLTEEDIEAEITGRPKHIYSIYNKMGRKGVPFQRVHDVRGVRVITQTVPDCYRVLGIVHGLWKPIPGEFDDYIATPKENLYQSLHTAVVGDDGNTLEVQIRTWEMHRTAEYGIAAHWRYKEGGKRDEAFEAKIAWLRSLLEWRKEVTDASEFVDAMKTDIFRDRVYTFTPKGKLIDLPVDAHLPEDYVGEQ
;
A
#
# COMPACT_ATOMS: atom_id res chain seq x y z
N GLU A 1 -23.10 18.14 -7.18
CA GLU A 1 -23.04 19.61 -7.27
C GLU A 1 -24.08 20.30 -6.41
N ARG A 2 -25.37 19.89 -6.47
CA ARG A 2 -26.44 20.53 -5.66
C ARG A 2 -26.14 20.44 -4.16
N ALA A 3 -25.71 19.30 -3.65
CA ALA A 3 -25.43 19.05 -2.24
C ALA A 3 -24.31 19.95 -1.68
N HIS A 4 -23.30 20.25 -2.50
CA HIS A 4 -22.14 21.07 -2.11
C HIS A 4 -22.14 22.48 -2.74
N ALA A 5 -23.32 22.97 -3.16
CA ALA A 5 -23.41 24.29 -3.79
C ALA A 5 -23.02 25.41 -2.80
N GLY A 6 -22.02 26.22 -3.18
CA GLY A 6 -21.51 27.31 -2.34
C GLY A 6 -20.56 26.89 -1.21
N GLN A 7 -20.30 25.62 -1.03
CA GLN A 7 -19.30 25.14 -0.06
C GLN A 7 -17.89 25.26 -0.64
N THR A 8 -16.93 25.62 0.22
CA THR A 8 -15.50 25.72 -0.11
C THR A 8 -14.66 24.95 0.90
N ARG A 9 -13.55 24.37 0.44
CA ARG A 9 -12.54 23.76 1.30
C ARG A 9 -11.71 24.82 2.02
N LYS A 10 -10.93 24.43 3.02
CA LYS A 10 -9.98 25.32 3.72
C LYS A 10 -8.89 25.91 2.79
N SER A 11 -8.66 25.29 1.64
CA SER A 11 -7.79 25.82 0.59
C SER A 11 -8.42 26.99 -0.19
N GLY A 12 -9.76 27.20 -0.06
CA GLY A 12 -10.54 28.17 -0.85
C GLY A 12 -11.13 27.58 -2.13
N ASP A 13 -10.80 26.34 -2.48
CA ASP A 13 -11.33 25.67 -3.68
C ASP A 13 -12.80 25.24 -3.46
N PRO A 14 -13.61 25.19 -4.54
CA PRO A 14 -14.96 24.63 -4.46
C PRO A 14 -14.93 23.20 -3.93
N TYR A 15 -15.83 22.89 -2.97
CA TYR A 15 -15.84 21.58 -2.29
C TYR A 15 -15.97 20.40 -3.26
N ILE A 16 -16.75 20.58 -4.33
CA ILE A 16 -17.00 19.54 -5.34
C ILE A 16 -15.70 18.96 -5.98
N GLN A 17 -14.60 19.69 -5.94
CA GLN A 17 -13.33 19.19 -6.47
C GLN A 17 -12.82 17.97 -5.69
N HIS A 18 -13.15 17.89 -4.39
CA HIS A 18 -12.74 16.77 -3.56
C HIS A 18 -13.41 15.45 -3.97
N PRO A 19 -14.75 15.30 -3.95
CA PRO A 19 -15.38 14.05 -4.35
C PRO A 19 -15.09 13.70 -5.83
N LEU A 20 -14.92 14.68 -6.71
CA LEU A 20 -14.45 14.42 -8.08
C LEU A 20 -13.05 13.81 -8.09
N ALA A 21 -12.11 14.33 -7.31
CA ALA A 21 -10.76 13.78 -7.24
C ALA A 21 -10.75 12.37 -6.65
N VAL A 22 -11.56 12.11 -5.61
CA VAL A 22 -11.74 10.76 -5.04
C VAL A 22 -12.27 9.80 -6.10
N ALA A 23 -13.30 10.19 -6.85
CA ALA A 23 -13.86 9.37 -7.92
C ALA A 23 -12.84 9.10 -9.05
N PHE A 24 -12.01 10.09 -9.42
CA PHE A 24 -10.93 9.89 -10.37
C PHE A 24 -9.90 8.88 -9.88
N VAL A 25 -9.51 8.97 -8.61
CA VAL A 25 -8.56 8.03 -7.97
C VAL A 25 -9.12 6.59 -7.98
N LEU A 26 -10.43 6.42 -7.71
CA LEU A 26 -11.11 5.14 -7.77
C LEU A 26 -11.24 4.61 -9.20
N ALA A 27 -11.54 5.48 -10.16
CA ALA A 27 -11.63 5.11 -11.57
C ALA A 27 -10.27 4.71 -12.16
N ASP A 28 -9.19 5.40 -11.78
CA ASP A 28 -7.82 5.07 -12.18
C ASP A 28 -7.39 3.70 -11.62
N LEU A 29 -7.82 3.38 -10.39
CA LEU A 29 -7.65 2.07 -9.80
C LEU A 29 -8.49 0.98 -10.53
N GLY A 30 -9.51 1.38 -11.31
CA GLY A 30 -10.37 0.47 -12.08
C GLY A 30 -11.50 -0.13 -11.26
N MET A 31 -12.01 0.60 -10.26
CA MET A 31 -13.15 0.16 -9.45
C MET A 31 -14.46 0.14 -10.25
N ASP A 32 -15.43 -0.60 -9.74
CA ASP A 32 -16.77 -0.71 -10.34
C ASP A 32 -17.56 0.62 -10.27
N PRO A 33 -18.58 0.81 -11.13
CA PRO A 33 -19.36 2.05 -11.19
C PRO A 33 -20.03 2.43 -9.86
N ASP A 34 -20.49 1.45 -9.07
CA ASP A 34 -21.14 1.71 -7.78
C ASP A 34 -20.14 2.27 -6.77
N THR A 35 -18.91 1.73 -6.76
CA THR A 35 -17.82 2.23 -5.91
C THR A 35 -17.41 3.65 -6.30
N ILE A 36 -17.30 3.95 -7.60
CA ILE A 36 -16.99 5.29 -8.10
C ILE A 36 -18.10 6.26 -7.75
N ALA A 37 -19.37 5.87 -7.92
CA ALA A 37 -20.54 6.68 -7.56
C ALA A 37 -20.57 6.94 -6.05
N ALA A 38 -20.30 5.93 -5.22
CA ALA A 38 -20.20 6.10 -3.78
C ALA A 38 -19.06 7.04 -3.40
N GLY A 39 -17.91 6.98 -4.07
CA GLY A 39 -16.81 7.94 -3.90
C GLY A 39 -17.18 9.38 -4.27
N LEU A 40 -18.05 9.58 -5.28
CA LEU A 40 -18.60 10.90 -5.58
C LEU A 40 -19.59 11.43 -4.53
N LEU A 41 -20.23 10.53 -3.77
CA LEU A 41 -21.33 10.83 -2.88
C LEU A 41 -20.96 10.65 -1.40
N HIS A 42 -19.72 10.29 -1.08
CA HIS A 42 -19.33 9.85 0.26
C HIS A 42 -19.59 10.90 1.36
N ASP A 43 -19.40 12.19 1.05
CA ASP A 43 -19.61 13.29 2.00
C ASP A 43 -21.05 13.85 1.99
N VAL A 44 -21.89 13.42 1.03
CA VAL A 44 -23.20 14.08 0.79
C VAL A 44 -24.14 13.94 1.98
N VAL A 45 -24.11 12.81 2.68
CA VAL A 45 -24.97 12.57 3.86
C VAL A 45 -24.54 13.40 5.06
N GLU A 46 -23.25 13.69 5.19
CA GLU A 46 -22.70 14.47 6.32
C GLU A 46 -22.80 15.98 6.09
N ASP A 47 -22.55 16.41 4.86
CA ASP A 47 -22.39 17.82 4.51
C ASP A 47 -23.64 18.45 3.88
N SER A 48 -24.76 17.70 3.76
CA SER A 48 -26.03 18.22 3.21
C SER A 48 -27.27 17.57 3.85
N ASP A 49 -28.44 18.04 3.47
CA ASP A 49 -29.75 17.49 3.91
C ASP A 49 -30.15 16.18 3.19
N THR A 50 -29.23 15.55 2.45
CA THR A 50 -29.50 14.32 1.69
C THR A 50 -29.47 13.12 2.61
N SER A 51 -30.56 12.36 2.66
CA SER A 51 -30.64 11.14 3.48
C SER A 51 -30.16 9.89 2.70
N LEU A 52 -29.81 8.85 3.44
CA LEU A 52 -29.48 7.53 2.85
C LEU A 52 -30.65 6.95 2.04
N ASP A 53 -31.89 7.17 2.48
CA ASP A 53 -33.09 6.73 1.75
C ASP A 53 -33.22 7.42 0.37
N MET A 54 -32.85 8.69 0.28
CA MET A 54 -32.82 9.41 -1.00
C MET A 54 -31.72 8.83 -1.91
N LEU A 55 -30.54 8.55 -1.37
CA LEU A 55 -29.45 7.92 -2.12
C LEU A 55 -29.85 6.53 -2.61
N GLN A 56 -30.53 5.75 -1.78
CA GLN A 56 -31.01 4.43 -2.15
C GLN A 56 -32.03 4.47 -3.29
N GLN A 57 -32.93 5.46 -3.28
CA GLN A 57 -33.94 5.66 -4.33
C GLN A 57 -33.32 6.10 -5.66
N GLU A 58 -32.33 7.00 -5.63
CA GLU A 58 -31.73 7.58 -6.84
C GLU A 58 -30.60 6.70 -7.42
N PHE A 59 -29.77 6.08 -6.57
CA PHE A 59 -28.55 5.39 -6.97
C PHE A 59 -28.55 3.88 -6.65
N GLY A 60 -29.57 3.39 -5.99
CA GLY A 60 -29.72 1.99 -5.62
C GLY A 60 -29.08 1.62 -4.28
N PRO A 61 -29.41 0.40 -3.79
CA PRO A 61 -28.99 -0.05 -2.45
C PRO A 61 -27.49 -0.25 -2.29
N SER A 62 -26.78 -0.63 -3.35
CA SER A 62 -25.32 -0.85 -3.31
C SER A 62 -24.58 0.45 -3.02
N VAL A 63 -24.89 1.53 -3.74
CA VAL A 63 -24.25 2.84 -3.54
C VAL A 63 -24.61 3.40 -2.16
N ALA A 64 -25.89 3.34 -1.75
CA ALA A 64 -26.31 3.80 -0.44
C ALA A 64 -25.61 3.07 0.72
N SER A 65 -25.46 1.74 0.61
CA SER A 65 -24.74 0.94 1.62
C SER A 65 -23.26 1.30 1.70
N LEU A 66 -22.61 1.57 0.57
CA LEU A 66 -21.20 1.99 0.54
C LEU A 66 -21.02 3.37 1.19
N VAL A 67 -21.91 4.33 0.87
CA VAL A 67 -21.88 5.67 1.48
C VAL A 67 -22.10 5.56 2.99
N ASP A 68 -23.11 4.80 3.45
CA ASP A 68 -23.37 4.55 4.87
C ASP A 68 -22.14 3.99 5.60
N GLY A 69 -21.45 3.04 4.96
CA GLY A 69 -20.20 2.47 5.47
C GLY A 69 -19.10 3.51 5.64
N VAL A 70 -18.91 4.41 4.66
CA VAL A 70 -17.90 5.49 4.73
C VAL A 70 -18.28 6.50 5.80
N THR A 71 -19.53 6.95 5.85
CA THR A 71 -20.07 7.88 6.87
C THR A 71 -19.84 7.34 8.29
N LYS A 72 -20.13 6.06 8.54
CA LYS A 72 -19.85 5.42 9.84
C LYS A 72 -18.37 5.46 10.22
N LEU A 73 -17.47 5.27 9.25
CA LEU A 73 -16.02 5.38 9.48
C LEU A 73 -15.63 6.81 9.87
N GLU A 74 -16.17 7.81 9.19
CA GLU A 74 -15.88 9.22 9.48
C GLU A 74 -16.38 9.66 10.85
N GLN A 75 -17.58 9.23 11.25
CA GLN A 75 -18.08 9.49 12.59
C GLN A 75 -17.15 8.92 13.67
N ILE A 76 -16.61 7.73 13.46
CA ILE A 76 -15.62 7.13 14.36
C ILE A 76 -14.35 7.97 14.41
N GLU A 77 -13.82 8.44 13.26
CA GLU A 77 -12.64 9.31 13.19
C GLU A 77 -12.89 10.67 13.87
N GLN A 78 -14.06 11.27 13.66
CA GLN A 78 -14.43 12.57 14.28
C GLN A 78 -14.61 12.46 15.80
N GLU A 79 -15.20 11.40 16.29
CA GLU A 79 -15.30 11.13 17.73
C GLU A 79 -13.91 11.03 18.39
N GLN A 80 -12.92 10.49 17.67
CA GLN A 80 -11.54 10.45 18.11
C GLN A 80 -10.94 11.86 18.19
N MET A 81 -11.05 12.64 17.11
CA MET A 81 -10.49 13.99 17.07
C MET A 81 -11.14 14.94 18.08
N GLY A 82 -12.45 14.82 18.31
CA GLY A 82 -13.16 15.63 19.29
C GLY A 82 -12.75 15.36 20.75
N ARG A 83 -12.38 14.12 21.04
CA ARG A 83 -11.91 13.71 22.38
C ARG A 83 -10.47 14.12 22.67
N PHE A 84 -9.62 14.29 21.65
CA PHE A 84 -8.28 14.87 21.80
C PHE A 84 -8.30 16.33 22.30
N SER A 85 -9.44 17.01 22.16
CA SER A 85 -9.61 18.42 22.59
C SER A 85 -10.21 18.59 23.98
N GLN A 86 -10.71 17.52 24.59
CA GLN A 86 -11.31 17.53 25.93
C GLN A 86 -10.56 16.56 26.87
N GLU A 87 -9.85 17.12 27.76
CA GLU A 87 -9.11 16.68 28.93
C GLU A 87 -9.37 15.27 29.52
N GLY A 88 -8.23 14.61 29.84
CA GLY A 88 -7.94 14.01 31.17
C GLY A 88 -8.68 12.70 31.52
N GLU A 89 -7.85 11.67 31.81
CA GLU A 89 -8.10 10.52 32.71
C GLU A 89 -8.40 9.14 32.12
N ARG A 90 -8.14 8.89 30.83
CA ARG A 90 -7.84 7.49 30.43
C ARG A 90 -6.52 7.42 29.69
N PRO A 91 -5.77 6.29 29.81
CA PRO A 91 -4.53 6.10 29.05
C PRO A 91 -4.83 6.29 27.56
N ARG A 92 -4.13 7.22 26.89
CA ARG A 92 -4.32 7.54 25.45
C ARG A 92 -4.38 6.30 24.57
N GLY A 93 -3.60 5.26 24.88
CA GLY A 93 -3.52 4.03 24.10
C GLY A 93 -4.82 3.20 24.04
N GLU A 94 -5.61 3.11 25.12
CA GLU A 94 -6.85 2.30 25.12
C GLU A 94 -7.96 2.91 24.26
N GLN A 95 -8.05 4.25 24.23
CA GLN A 95 -9.09 4.94 23.44
C GLN A 95 -8.76 4.92 21.95
N GLU A 96 -7.49 5.09 21.58
CA GLU A 96 -7.01 4.94 20.22
C GLU A 96 -7.28 3.52 19.72
N SER A 97 -7.00 2.52 20.54
CA SER A 97 -7.21 1.12 20.23
C SER A 97 -8.68 0.76 20.00
N GLU A 98 -9.62 1.25 20.85
CA GLU A 98 -11.04 0.98 20.68
C GLU A 98 -11.62 1.60 19.39
N SER A 99 -11.14 2.77 19.02
CA SER A 99 -11.58 3.45 17.81
C SER A 99 -11.01 2.84 16.56
N LEU A 100 -9.73 2.46 16.55
CA LEU A 100 -9.14 1.66 15.49
C LEU A 100 -9.90 0.35 15.30
N ARG A 101 -10.23 -0.32 16.40
CA ARG A 101 -11.03 -1.55 16.37
C ARG A 101 -12.40 -1.33 15.71
N LYS A 102 -13.14 -0.26 16.08
CA LYS A 102 -14.43 0.07 15.45
C LYS A 102 -14.27 0.37 13.95
N MET A 103 -13.22 1.10 13.58
CA MET A 103 -12.90 1.42 12.20
C MET A 103 -12.65 0.14 11.38
N PHE A 104 -11.86 -0.80 11.90
CA PHE A 104 -11.62 -2.07 11.22
C PHE A 104 -12.88 -2.92 11.05
N PHE A 105 -13.81 -2.86 12.00
CA PHE A 105 -15.07 -3.59 11.88
C PHE A 105 -16.01 -3.01 10.81
N ALA A 106 -16.10 -1.70 10.72
CA ALA A 106 -16.86 -1.07 9.65
C ALA A 106 -16.26 -1.36 8.27
N MET A 107 -14.89 -1.43 8.19
CA MET A 107 -14.17 -1.82 6.99
C MET A 107 -14.41 -3.28 6.57
N ALA A 108 -14.70 -4.17 7.48
CA ALA A 108 -14.81 -5.60 7.19
C ALA A 108 -16.18 -6.03 6.62
N GLU A 109 -17.20 -5.15 6.67
CA GLU A 109 -18.51 -5.41 6.04
C GLU A 109 -18.45 -5.40 4.52
N ASP A 110 -17.78 -4.39 3.94
CA ASP A 110 -17.51 -4.34 2.48
C ASP A 110 -16.14 -3.68 2.23
N ILE A 111 -15.25 -4.42 1.57
CA ILE A 111 -13.88 -3.95 1.27
C ILE A 111 -13.85 -2.68 0.42
N ARG A 112 -14.91 -2.43 -0.37
CA ARG A 112 -15.01 -1.21 -1.18
C ARG A 112 -15.08 0.05 -0.33
N VAL A 113 -15.68 -0.04 0.87
CA VAL A 113 -15.68 1.05 1.86
C VAL A 113 -14.25 1.43 2.24
N VAL A 114 -13.38 0.44 2.45
CA VAL A 114 -11.95 0.66 2.73
C VAL A 114 -11.25 1.35 1.56
N ILE A 115 -11.52 0.90 0.34
CA ILE A 115 -10.91 1.47 -0.87
C ILE A 115 -11.36 2.92 -1.07
N ILE A 116 -12.65 3.24 -0.86
CA ILE A 116 -13.14 4.62 -0.93
C ILE A 116 -12.44 5.48 0.13
N LYS A 117 -12.33 4.99 1.37
CA LYS A 117 -11.68 5.73 2.46
C LYS A 117 -10.18 5.93 2.22
N LEU A 118 -9.49 4.97 1.62
CA LEU A 118 -8.09 5.13 1.20
C LEU A 118 -7.95 6.20 0.10
N ALA A 119 -8.88 6.24 -0.87
CA ALA A 119 -8.89 7.26 -1.93
C ALA A 119 -9.16 8.66 -1.37
N ASP A 120 -10.12 8.78 -0.43
CA ASP A 120 -10.39 10.00 0.32
C ASP A 120 -9.14 10.45 1.09
N ARG A 121 -8.53 9.57 1.89
CA ARG A 121 -7.30 9.86 2.63
C ARG A 121 -6.16 10.30 1.71
N LEU A 122 -6.00 9.66 0.57
CA LEU A 122 -4.97 10.02 -0.41
C LEU A 122 -5.18 11.44 -0.94
N HIS A 123 -6.42 11.80 -1.31
CA HIS A 123 -6.71 13.16 -1.75
C HIS A 123 -6.53 14.19 -0.61
N ASN A 124 -6.95 13.87 0.61
CA ASN A 124 -6.74 14.71 1.78
C ASN A 124 -5.25 14.94 2.05
N MET A 125 -4.40 13.93 1.90
CA MET A 125 -2.94 14.06 2.02
C MET A 125 -2.32 14.94 0.93
N ARG A 126 -2.82 14.88 -0.31
CA ARG A 126 -2.38 15.75 -1.42
C ARG A 126 -2.69 17.23 -1.18
N THR A 127 -3.75 17.52 -0.42
CA THR A 127 -4.22 18.88 -0.12
C THR A 127 -3.97 19.34 1.32
N LEU A 128 -3.12 18.62 2.06
CA LEU A 128 -2.91 18.79 3.49
C LEU A 128 -2.27 20.14 3.87
N ASP A 129 -1.57 20.78 2.93
CA ASP A 129 -0.87 22.06 3.12
C ASP A 129 -1.80 23.20 3.59
N ALA A 130 -3.10 23.12 3.30
CA ALA A 130 -4.09 24.11 3.72
C ALA A 130 -4.43 24.08 5.23
N LEU A 131 -3.98 23.05 5.97
CA LEU A 131 -4.26 22.89 7.40
C LEU A 131 -3.15 23.49 8.27
N ALA A 132 -3.49 23.75 9.55
CA ALA A 132 -2.51 24.17 10.56
C ALA A 132 -1.41 23.09 10.77
N PRO A 133 -0.15 23.49 11.06
CA PRO A 133 0.99 22.56 11.15
C PRO A 133 0.76 21.37 12.07
N GLU A 134 0.19 21.60 13.26
CA GLU A 134 -0.05 20.52 14.24
C GLU A 134 -1.05 19.49 13.70
N ARG A 135 -2.14 19.95 13.07
CA ARG A 135 -3.14 19.07 12.48
C ARG A 135 -2.56 18.28 11.29
N ARG A 136 -1.67 18.90 10.49
CA ARG A 136 -0.96 18.20 9.41
C ARG A 136 -0.13 17.04 9.94
N LYS A 137 0.62 17.26 11.04
CA LYS A 137 1.44 16.20 11.66
C LYS A 137 0.59 15.06 12.19
N THR A 138 -0.51 15.37 12.88
CA THR A 138 -1.42 14.32 13.39
C THR A 138 -1.96 13.45 12.26
N ILE A 139 -2.48 14.06 11.18
CA ILE A 139 -3.02 13.33 10.03
C ILE A 139 -1.93 12.54 9.29
N ALA A 140 -0.74 13.12 9.14
CA ALA A 140 0.39 12.44 8.50
C ALA A 140 0.88 11.22 9.31
N HIS A 141 0.91 11.33 10.64
CA HIS A 141 1.27 10.24 11.54
C HIS A 141 0.25 9.10 11.46
N GLU A 142 -1.03 9.42 11.60
CA GLU A 142 -2.11 8.45 11.45
C GLU A 142 -2.09 7.76 10.07
N THR A 143 -1.84 8.54 9.01
CA THR A 143 -1.73 8.00 7.65
C THR A 143 -0.58 7.00 7.53
N LEU A 144 0.57 7.30 8.12
CA LEU A 144 1.75 6.43 8.08
C LEU A 144 1.56 5.16 8.92
N GLU A 145 0.87 5.27 10.07
CA GLU A 145 0.66 4.14 10.99
C GLU A 145 -0.49 3.22 10.58
N ILE A 146 -1.52 3.74 9.89
CA ILE A 146 -2.74 2.99 9.63
C ILE A 146 -2.98 2.83 8.13
N PHE A 147 -3.12 3.93 7.40
CA PHE A 147 -3.60 3.89 6.02
C PHE A 147 -2.57 3.37 5.02
N ALA A 148 -1.30 3.74 5.17
CA ALA A 148 -0.25 3.24 4.29
C ALA A 148 -0.02 1.72 4.43
N PRO A 149 0.04 1.14 5.65
CA PRO A 149 0.04 -0.30 5.86
C PRO A 149 -1.22 -0.99 5.35
N LEU A 150 -2.39 -0.39 5.53
CA LEU A 150 -3.64 -0.93 5.01
C LEU A 150 -3.62 -1.00 3.47
N ALA A 151 -3.16 0.07 2.80
CA ALA A 151 -2.94 0.06 1.35
C ALA A 151 -1.93 -1.03 0.92
N ASN A 152 -0.87 -1.24 1.72
CA ASN A 152 0.09 -2.33 1.54
C ASN A 152 -0.58 -3.71 1.60
N ARG A 153 -1.38 -3.95 2.62
CA ARG A 153 -2.08 -5.24 2.82
C ARG A 153 -3.08 -5.53 1.70
N LEU A 154 -3.77 -4.49 1.21
CA LEU A 154 -4.68 -4.61 0.07
C LEU A 154 -3.93 -4.69 -1.28
N GLY A 155 -2.62 -4.55 -1.28
CA GLY A 155 -1.78 -4.64 -2.47
C GLY A 155 -1.86 -3.41 -3.37
N VAL A 156 -2.44 -2.29 -2.91
CA VAL A 156 -2.53 -1.03 -3.68
C VAL A 156 -1.24 -0.24 -3.48
N TRP A 157 -0.16 -0.71 -4.13
CA TRP A 157 1.20 -0.22 -3.88
C TRP A 157 1.40 1.25 -4.26
N GLN A 158 0.74 1.73 -5.31
CA GLN A 158 0.84 3.13 -5.73
C GLN A 158 0.36 4.07 -4.61
N TRP A 159 -0.79 3.77 -4.02
CA TRP A 159 -1.32 4.59 -2.93
C TRP A 159 -0.48 4.47 -1.66
N LYS A 160 0.00 3.24 -1.35
CA LYS A 160 0.92 3.04 -0.23
C LYS A 160 2.12 3.97 -0.31
N TRP A 161 2.83 3.95 -1.43
CA TRP A 161 4.04 4.76 -1.58
C TRP A 161 3.76 6.25 -1.55
N GLU A 162 2.68 6.69 -2.18
CA GLU A 162 2.31 8.10 -2.18
C GLU A 162 1.89 8.56 -0.77
N LEU A 163 1.12 7.76 -0.04
CA LEU A 163 0.76 8.03 1.35
C LEU A 163 2.01 8.12 2.24
N GLU A 164 2.96 7.21 2.09
CA GLU A 164 4.23 7.22 2.82
C GLU A 164 5.08 8.47 2.50
N ASP A 165 5.24 8.80 1.23
CA ASP A 165 6.03 9.96 0.79
C ASP A 165 5.39 11.29 1.25
N LEU A 166 4.07 11.43 1.14
CA LEU A 166 3.33 12.60 1.61
C LEU A 166 3.38 12.72 3.14
N SER A 167 3.30 11.61 3.87
CA SER A 167 3.42 11.59 5.32
C SER A 167 4.81 12.07 5.76
N LEU A 168 5.87 11.52 5.18
CA LEU A 168 7.25 11.94 5.48
C LEU A 168 7.46 13.44 5.20
N ARG A 169 6.89 13.95 4.10
CA ARG A 169 6.96 15.38 3.75
C ARG A 169 6.42 16.29 4.87
N HIS A 170 5.38 15.85 5.58
CA HIS A 170 4.78 16.64 6.66
C HIS A 170 5.37 16.35 8.04
N LEU A 171 5.88 15.15 8.28
CA LEU A 171 6.50 14.75 9.55
C LEU A 171 7.94 15.23 9.64
N GLU A 172 8.72 15.03 8.58
CA GLU A 172 10.15 15.29 8.50
C GLU A 172 10.49 16.13 7.25
N PRO A 173 9.98 17.38 7.15
CA PRO A 173 10.07 18.18 5.92
C PRO A 173 11.52 18.48 5.50
N ALA A 174 12.43 18.66 6.45
CA ALA A 174 13.85 18.91 6.17
C ALA A 174 14.51 17.66 5.56
N THR A 175 14.30 16.50 6.14
CA THR A 175 14.84 15.21 5.67
C THR A 175 14.24 14.85 4.30
N TYR A 176 12.93 15.06 4.12
CA TYR A 176 12.27 14.86 2.83
C TYR A 176 12.90 15.74 1.74
N ALA A 177 13.07 17.05 2.02
CA ALA A 177 13.65 18.00 1.05
C ALA A 177 15.11 17.65 0.72
N GLU A 178 15.91 17.24 1.72
CA GLU A 178 17.29 16.78 1.51
C GLU A 178 17.34 15.58 0.58
N ILE A 179 16.59 14.51 0.87
CA ILE A 179 16.56 13.30 0.04
C ILE A 179 16.05 13.63 -1.37
N ALA A 180 14.99 14.45 -1.49
CA ALA A 180 14.44 14.88 -2.78
C ALA A 180 15.48 15.65 -3.63
N SER A 181 16.26 16.56 -2.99
CA SER A 181 17.34 17.29 -3.66
C SER A 181 18.44 16.36 -4.16
N LEU A 182 18.91 15.46 -3.31
CA LEU A 182 19.93 14.46 -3.67
C LEU A 182 19.50 13.55 -4.83
N ILE A 183 18.22 13.15 -4.84
CA ILE A 183 17.63 12.39 -5.95
C ILE A 183 17.61 13.23 -7.24
N LYS A 184 17.24 14.50 -7.14
CA LYS A 184 17.15 15.42 -8.29
C LYS A 184 18.52 15.73 -8.88
N GLU A 185 19.51 16.05 -8.05
CA GLU A 185 20.88 16.39 -8.49
C GLU A 185 21.55 15.24 -9.28
N ARG A 186 21.32 14.00 -8.85
CA ARG A 186 21.87 12.80 -9.50
C ARG A 186 20.99 12.21 -10.60
N ARG A 187 19.87 12.85 -10.90
CA ARG A 187 18.89 12.34 -11.86
C ARG A 187 19.47 12.13 -13.26
N PRO A 188 20.19 13.09 -13.89
CA PRO A 188 20.70 12.90 -15.25
C PRO A 188 21.69 11.75 -15.37
N GLU A 189 22.64 11.64 -14.43
CA GLU A 189 23.65 10.57 -14.43
C GLU A 189 23.00 9.20 -14.17
N ARG A 190 22.02 9.18 -13.26
CA ARG A 190 21.27 7.97 -12.92
C ARG A 190 20.41 7.50 -14.10
N GLU A 191 19.67 8.39 -14.75
CA GLU A 191 18.85 8.08 -15.92
C GLU A 191 19.71 7.58 -17.07
N ALA A 192 20.83 8.24 -17.37
CA ALA A 192 21.76 7.80 -18.39
C ALA A 192 22.36 6.42 -18.07
N GLY A 193 22.68 6.15 -16.80
CA GLY A 193 23.14 4.83 -16.34
C GLY A 193 22.07 3.75 -16.51
N ILE A 194 20.85 4.02 -16.06
CA ILE A 194 19.70 3.10 -16.20
C ILE A 194 19.43 2.81 -17.68
N GLN A 195 19.41 3.83 -18.53
CA GLN A 195 19.16 3.66 -19.97
C GLN A 195 20.21 2.78 -20.65
N ARG A 196 21.50 2.87 -20.27
CA ARG A 196 22.54 1.98 -20.78
C ARG A 196 22.26 0.53 -20.39
N HIS A 197 21.96 0.26 -19.12
CA HIS A 197 21.64 -1.10 -18.65
C HIS A 197 20.37 -1.64 -19.33
N VAL A 198 19.34 -0.81 -19.49
CA VAL A 198 18.11 -1.16 -20.21
C VAL A 198 18.40 -1.56 -21.66
N GLN A 199 19.26 -0.82 -22.37
CA GLN A 199 19.63 -1.14 -23.75
C GLN A 199 20.41 -2.45 -23.86
N VAL A 200 21.40 -2.67 -22.97
CA VAL A 200 22.17 -3.92 -22.94
C VAL A 200 21.25 -5.10 -22.67
N LEU A 201 20.39 -4.99 -21.68
CA LEU A 201 19.45 -6.05 -21.33
C LEU A 201 18.46 -6.31 -22.46
N LYS A 202 17.90 -5.25 -23.06
CA LYS A 202 16.97 -5.37 -24.20
C LYS A 202 17.58 -6.09 -25.38
N GLN A 203 18.83 -5.77 -25.72
CA GLN A 203 19.56 -6.45 -26.80
C GLN A 203 19.70 -7.94 -26.50
N ARG A 204 20.15 -8.30 -25.28
CA ARG A 204 20.32 -9.71 -24.89
C ARG A 204 19.02 -10.48 -24.88
N LEU A 205 17.91 -9.88 -24.41
CA LEU A 205 16.60 -10.53 -24.44
C LEU A 205 16.12 -10.76 -25.87
N THR A 206 16.41 -9.84 -26.78
CA THR A 206 16.09 -10.00 -28.21
C THR A 206 16.89 -11.14 -28.84
N GLU A 207 18.19 -11.26 -28.52
CA GLU A 207 19.05 -12.35 -29.01
C GLU A 207 18.59 -13.73 -28.52
N GLU A 208 17.97 -13.80 -27.34
CA GLU A 208 17.44 -15.02 -26.73
C GLU A 208 15.95 -15.27 -27.04
N ASP A 209 15.35 -14.48 -27.94
CA ASP A 209 13.95 -14.55 -28.34
C ASP A 209 12.96 -14.45 -27.14
N ILE A 210 13.25 -13.51 -26.22
CA ILE A 210 12.40 -13.21 -25.08
C ILE A 210 11.74 -11.85 -25.28
N GLU A 211 10.41 -11.85 -25.39
CA GLU A 211 9.63 -10.62 -25.44
C GLU A 211 9.42 -10.07 -24.03
N ALA A 212 9.93 -8.85 -23.76
CA ALA A 212 9.78 -8.20 -22.47
C ALA A 212 9.72 -6.68 -22.59
N GLU A 213 8.92 -6.07 -21.73
CA GLU A 213 8.97 -4.62 -21.50
C GLU A 213 9.97 -4.32 -20.39
N ILE A 214 10.88 -3.37 -20.65
CA ILE A 214 11.92 -2.99 -19.70
C ILE A 214 11.77 -1.49 -19.40
N THR A 215 11.54 -1.17 -18.13
CA THR A 215 11.36 0.21 -17.67
C THR A 215 12.27 0.54 -16.49
N GLY A 216 12.77 1.78 -16.44
CA GLY A 216 13.43 2.30 -15.24
C GLY A 216 12.40 2.50 -14.12
N ARG A 217 12.75 2.09 -12.90
CA ARG A 217 11.89 2.25 -11.72
C ARG A 217 12.44 3.35 -10.81
N PRO A 218 11.73 4.47 -10.64
CA PRO A 218 12.08 5.45 -9.61
C PRO A 218 11.85 4.84 -8.22
N LYS A 219 12.75 5.12 -7.29
CA LYS A 219 12.60 4.73 -5.90
C LYS A 219 11.94 5.86 -5.11
N HIS A 220 10.98 5.50 -4.27
CA HIS A 220 10.24 6.42 -3.42
C HIS A 220 11.11 6.96 -2.29
N ILE A 221 10.89 8.23 -1.91
CA ILE A 221 11.70 8.95 -0.91
C ILE A 221 11.62 8.25 0.45
N TYR A 222 10.42 7.86 0.87
CA TYR A 222 10.23 7.14 2.12
C TYR A 222 10.96 5.80 2.17
N SER A 223 11.02 5.07 1.05
CA SER A 223 11.78 3.82 0.98
C SER A 223 13.29 4.04 1.16
N ILE A 224 13.81 5.16 0.67
CA ILE A 224 15.21 5.56 0.87
C ILE A 224 15.44 5.96 2.32
N TYR A 225 14.55 6.79 2.89
CA TYR A 225 14.57 7.20 4.29
C TYR A 225 14.64 5.99 5.24
N ASN A 226 13.76 5.01 5.04
CA ASN A 226 13.74 3.80 5.86
C ASN A 226 15.04 2.96 5.73
N LYS A 227 15.61 2.87 4.52
CA LYS A 227 16.90 2.17 4.35
C LYS A 227 18.05 2.89 5.03
N MET A 228 18.06 4.22 4.99
CA MET A 228 19.06 5.03 5.72
C MET A 228 18.95 4.78 7.22
N GLY A 229 17.74 4.79 7.78
CA GLY A 229 17.49 4.53 9.20
C GLY A 229 17.87 3.11 9.64
N ARG A 230 17.38 2.08 8.93
CA ARG A 230 17.64 0.67 9.27
C ARG A 230 19.12 0.27 9.18
N LYS A 231 19.83 0.77 8.14
CA LYS A 231 21.25 0.43 7.92
C LYS A 231 22.21 1.41 8.62
N GLY A 232 21.72 2.49 9.21
CA GLY A 232 22.56 3.54 9.82
C GLY A 232 23.55 4.17 8.83
N VAL A 233 23.16 4.26 7.53
CA VAL A 233 24.06 4.71 6.46
C VAL A 233 23.57 6.02 5.85
N PRO A 234 24.48 6.92 5.43
CA PRO A 234 24.10 8.11 4.71
C PRO A 234 23.60 7.77 3.31
N PHE A 235 22.84 8.69 2.70
CA PHE A 235 22.26 8.53 1.34
C PHE A 235 23.26 8.03 0.30
N GLN A 236 24.53 8.51 0.36
CA GLN A 236 25.59 8.12 -0.59
C GLN A 236 25.89 6.62 -0.57
N ARG A 237 25.59 5.94 0.52
CA ARG A 237 25.76 4.48 0.70
C ARG A 237 24.49 3.69 0.47
N VAL A 238 23.37 4.35 0.12
CA VAL A 238 22.16 3.67 -0.32
C VAL A 238 22.34 3.30 -1.79
N HIS A 239 22.86 2.10 -2.03
CA HIS A 239 23.23 1.61 -3.36
C HIS A 239 22.04 1.34 -4.30
N ASP A 240 20.84 1.19 -3.76
CA ASP A 240 19.63 0.76 -4.48
C ASP A 240 18.83 1.90 -5.12
N VAL A 241 19.44 3.02 -5.47
CA VAL A 241 18.72 4.17 -6.07
C VAL A 241 18.38 3.92 -7.55
N ARG A 242 18.98 2.90 -8.16
CA ARG A 242 18.78 2.51 -9.56
C ARG A 242 17.99 1.20 -9.60
N GLY A 243 16.82 1.25 -10.20
CA GLY A 243 15.97 0.08 -10.38
C GLY A 243 15.54 -0.07 -11.82
N VAL A 244 15.48 -1.31 -12.28
CA VAL A 244 14.92 -1.70 -13.57
C VAL A 244 13.82 -2.72 -13.33
N ARG A 245 12.73 -2.58 -14.03
CA ARG A 245 11.64 -3.55 -14.05
C ARG A 245 11.58 -4.22 -15.41
N VAL A 246 11.51 -5.54 -15.42
CA VAL A 246 11.35 -6.37 -16.60
C VAL A 246 10.02 -7.09 -16.50
N ILE A 247 9.14 -6.89 -17.48
CA ILE A 247 7.82 -7.51 -17.53
C ILE A 247 7.80 -8.47 -18.71
N THR A 248 7.56 -9.76 -18.44
CA THR A 248 7.54 -10.85 -19.42
C THR A 248 6.13 -11.39 -19.61
N GLN A 249 5.96 -12.28 -20.59
CA GLN A 249 4.67 -12.94 -20.85
C GLN A 249 4.44 -14.14 -19.92
N THR A 250 5.49 -14.90 -19.61
CA THR A 250 5.36 -16.18 -18.90
C THR A 250 6.31 -16.29 -17.69
N VAL A 251 5.95 -17.12 -16.72
CA VAL A 251 6.79 -17.42 -15.54
C VAL A 251 8.14 -18.05 -15.96
N PRO A 252 8.21 -19.03 -16.89
CA PRO A 252 9.49 -19.53 -17.39
C PRO A 252 10.40 -18.43 -17.93
N ASP A 253 9.84 -17.43 -18.63
CA ASP A 253 10.64 -16.32 -19.13
C ASP A 253 11.18 -15.43 -18.02
N CYS A 254 10.47 -15.29 -16.90
CA CYS A 254 11.00 -14.59 -15.72
C CYS A 254 12.32 -15.21 -15.25
N TYR A 255 12.40 -16.54 -15.15
CA TYR A 255 13.62 -17.24 -14.73
C TYR A 255 14.71 -17.24 -15.80
N ARG A 256 14.34 -17.26 -17.09
CA ARG A 256 15.30 -17.07 -18.19
C ARG A 256 15.95 -15.68 -18.12
N VAL A 257 15.13 -14.64 -17.92
CA VAL A 257 15.62 -13.25 -17.73
C VAL A 257 16.55 -13.15 -16.52
N LEU A 258 16.22 -13.80 -15.39
CA LEU A 258 17.10 -13.85 -14.21
C LEU A 258 18.48 -14.44 -14.57
N GLY A 259 18.51 -15.57 -15.30
CA GLY A 259 19.76 -16.18 -15.77
C GLY A 259 20.57 -15.24 -16.66
N ILE A 260 19.92 -14.51 -17.55
CA ILE A 260 20.56 -13.51 -18.43
C ILE A 260 21.13 -12.35 -17.60
N VAL A 261 20.36 -11.81 -16.66
CA VAL A 261 20.80 -10.73 -15.77
C VAL A 261 22.05 -11.12 -14.98
N HIS A 262 22.08 -12.34 -14.41
CA HIS A 262 23.22 -12.86 -13.66
C HIS A 262 24.41 -13.26 -14.57
N GLY A 263 24.15 -13.52 -15.84
CA GLY A 263 25.21 -13.72 -16.85
C GLY A 263 25.83 -12.43 -17.34
N LEU A 264 25.06 -11.33 -17.38
CA LEU A 264 25.55 -10.01 -17.75
C LEU A 264 26.30 -9.31 -16.62
N TRP A 265 25.79 -9.41 -15.39
CA TRP A 265 26.27 -8.65 -14.24
C TRP A 265 26.43 -9.53 -13.01
N LYS A 266 27.39 -9.20 -12.17
CA LYS A 266 27.69 -9.99 -10.97
C LYS A 266 26.61 -9.78 -9.90
N PRO A 267 25.88 -10.84 -9.46
CA PRO A 267 24.89 -10.72 -8.40
C PRO A 267 25.54 -10.40 -7.05
N ILE A 268 24.83 -9.62 -6.23
CA ILE A 268 25.23 -9.30 -4.85
C ILE A 268 24.70 -10.40 -3.93
N PRO A 269 25.58 -11.10 -3.18
CA PRO A 269 25.16 -12.15 -2.28
C PRO A 269 24.15 -11.65 -1.22
N GLY A 270 23.06 -12.43 -1.01
CA GLY A 270 22.02 -12.09 -0.03
C GLY A 270 21.00 -11.04 -0.49
N GLU A 271 21.13 -10.53 -1.73
CA GLU A 271 20.19 -9.55 -2.31
C GLU A 271 19.37 -10.21 -3.45
N PHE A 272 18.90 -11.43 -3.23
CA PHE A 272 18.01 -12.15 -4.14
C PHE A 272 16.80 -12.67 -3.38
N ASP A 273 15.60 -12.37 -3.90
CA ASP A 273 14.33 -12.85 -3.37
C ASP A 273 13.48 -13.43 -4.51
N ASP A 274 12.93 -14.62 -4.30
CA ASP A 274 12.00 -15.27 -5.20
C ASP A 274 10.57 -15.22 -4.64
N TYR A 275 9.89 -14.14 -4.93
CA TYR A 275 8.46 -13.98 -4.59
C TYR A 275 7.53 -14.56 -5.64
N ILE A 276 8.03 -15.21 -6.71
CA ILE A 276 7.21 -16.01 -7.61
C ILE A 276 6.97 -17.39 -7.00
N ALA A 277 8.03 -18.04 -6.52
CA ALA A 277 7.93 -19.33 -5.86
C ALA A 277 7.29 -19.21 -4.46
N THR A 278 7.56 -18.12 -3.75
CA THR A 278 7.03 -17.86 -2.41
C THR A 278 6.38 -16.47 -2.37
N PRO A 279 5.11 -16.36 -2.83
CA PRO A 279 4.40 -15.09 -2.86
C PRO A 279 4.29 -14.47 -1.47
N LYS A 280 4.36 -13.14 -1.38
CA LYS A 280 4.06 -12.42 -0.13
C LYS A 280 2.58 -12.58 0.24
N GLU A 281 2.23 -12.38 1.50
CA GLU A 281 0.85 -12.47 1.99
C GLU A 281 -0.14 -11.58 1.25
N ASN A 282 0.30 -10.43 0.75
CA ASN A 282 -0.49 -9.55 -0.10
C ASN A 282 -0.52 -9.98 -1.57
N LEU A 283 -0.10 -11.22 -1.87
CA LEU A 283 -0.04 -11.85 -3.19
C LEU A 283 0.93 -11.17 -4.17
N TYR A 284 1.86 -10.38 -3.64
CA TYR A 284 2.91 -9.81 -4.45
C TYR A 284 3.85 -10.91 -4.97
N GLN A 285 4.05 -10.94 -6.29
CA GLN A 285 4.94 -11.86 -6.97
C GLN A 285 5.93 -11.11 -7.85
N SER A 286 7.20 -11.40 -7.74
CA SER A 286 8.29 -10.88 -8.57
C SER A 286 9.59 -11.59 -8.19
N LEU A 287 10.52 -11.76 -9.11
CA LEU A 287 11.92 -12.00 -8.75
C LEU A 287 12.58 -10.65 -8.47
N HIS A 288 13.31 -10.56 -7.39
CA HIS A 288 14.14 -9.40 -7.05
C HIS A 288 15.58 -9.81 -6.99
N THR A 289 16.45 -9.11 -7.67
CA THR A 289 17.90 -9.31 -7.56
C THR A 289 18.63 -8.00 -7.65
N ALA A 290 19.73 -7.88 -6.91
CA ALA A 290 20.65 -6.77 -7.03
C ALA A 290 21.96 -7.25 -7.66
N VAL A 291 22.44 -6.49 -8.65
CA VAL A 291 23.67 -6.81 -9.38
C VAL A 291 24.60 -5.60 -9.41
N VAL A 292 25.89 -5.84 -9.67
CA VAL A 292 26.87 -4.77 -9.93
C VAL A 292 26.96 -4.58 -11.43
N GLY A 293 26.51 -3.43 -11.93
CA GLY A 293 26.56 -3.09 -13.34
C GLY A 293 27.98 -2.80 -13.85
N ASP A 294 28.11 -2.62 -15.17
CA ASP A 294 29.38 -2.35 -15.82
C ASP A 294 30.05 -1.04 -15.35
N ASP A 295 29.26 -0.12 -14.84
CA ASP A 295 29.70 1.15 -14.26
C ASP A 295 30.12 1.04 -12.77
N GLY A 296 30.14 -0.17 -12.22
CA GLY A 296 30.48 -0.45 -10.83
C GLY A 296 29.36 -0.08 -9.83
N ASN A 297 28.20 0.40 -10.30
CA ASN A 297 27.07 0.77 -9.45
C ASN A 297 26.10 -0.40 -9.30
N THR A 298 25.39 -0.41 -8.16
CA THR A 298 24.34 -1.40 -7.90
C THR A 298 23.10 -1.09 -8.74
N LEU A 299 22.53 -2.13 -9.34
CA LEU A 299 21.29 -2.13 -10.09
C LEU A 299 20.34 -3.16 -9.48
N GLU A 300 19.18 -2.72 -8.98
CA GLU A 300 18.08 -3.59 -8.58
C GLU A 300 17.26 -3.98 -9.82
N VAL A 301 17.06 -5.27 -10.05
CA VAL A 301 16.25 -5.77 -11.16
C VAL A 301 15.04 -6.52 -10.60
N GLN A 302 13.86 -6.07 -10.97
CA GLN A 302 12.58 -6.72 -10.66
C GLN A 302 12.03 -7.37 -11.91
N ILE A 303 11.74 -8.67 -11.84
CA ILE A 303 11.28 -9.46 -12.99
C ILE A 303 9.96 -10.10 -12.63
N ARG A 304 8.93 -9.89 -13.46
CA ARG A 304 7.58 -10.42 -13.23
C ARG A 304 6.79 -10.51 -14.53
N THR A 305 5.70 -11.28 -14.53
CA THR A 305 4.78 -11.33 -15.66
C THR A 305 3.83 -10.13 -15.69
N TRP A 306 3.13 -9.91 -16.80
CA TRP A 306 2.07 -8.91 -16.92
C TRP A 306 0.94 -9.11 -15.90
N GLU A 307 0.59 -10.35 -15.60
CA GLU A 307 -0.43 -10.68 -14.60
C GLU A 307 0.05 -10.27 -13.19
N MET A 308 1.27 -10.67 -12.81
CA MET A 308 1.89 -10.26 -11.55
C MET A 308 2.07 -8.74 -11.47
N HIS A 309 2.36 -8.10 -12.60
CA HIS A 309 2.46 -6.64 -12.66
C HIS A 309 1.14 -5.97 -12.33
N ARG A 310 0.05 -6.43 -12.95
CA ARG A 310 -1.29 -5.91 -12.66
C ARG A 310 -1.68 -6.13 -11.20
N THR A 311 -1.47 -7.32 -10.68
CA THR A 311 -1.73 -7.64 -9.27
C THR A 311 -0.89 -6.75 -8.33
N ALA A 312 0.37 -6.49 -8.69
CA ALA A 312 1.23 -5.61 -7.90
C ALA A 312 0.83 -4.13 -7.98
N GLU A 313 0.33 -3.62 -9.10
CA GLU A 313 -0.04 -2.19 -9.23
C GLU A 313 -1.44 -1.90 -8.66
N TYR A 314 -2.42 -2.79 -8.91
CA TYR A 314 -3.83 -2.56 -8.57
C TYR A 314 -4.30 -3.34 -7.34
N GLY A 315 -3.51 -4.30 -6.84
CA GLY A 315 -3.85 -5.08 -5.66
C GLY A 315 -5.19 -5.80 -5.81
N ILE A 316 -6.03 -5.65 -4.79
CA ILE A 316 -7.37 -6.24 -4.77
C ILE A 316 -8.27 -5.71 -5.89
N ALA A 317 -8.06 -4.50 -6.37
CA ALA A 317 -8.85 -3.92 -7.45
C ALA A 317 -8.60 -4.59 -8.82
N ALA A 318 -7.43 -5.22 -9.03
CA ALA A 318 -7.15 -5.98 -10.24
C ALA A 318 -8.19 -7.10 -10.47
N HIS A 319 -8.72 -7.66 -9.39
CA HIS A 319 -9.70 -8.73 -9.42
C HIS A 319 -11.14 -8.24 -9.65
N TRP A 320 -11.44 -6.98 -9.32
CA TRP A 320 -12.75 -6.37 -9.58
C TRP A 320 -13.03 -6.21 -11.07
N ARG A 321 -12.00 -5.83 -11.85
CA ARG A 321 -12.09 -5.73 -13.32
C ARG A 321 -12.41 -7.05 -14.04
N TYR A 322 -12.10 -8.20 -13.40
CA TYR A 322 -12.26 -9.53 -14.01
C TYR A 322 -13.60 -10.20 -13.70
N LYS A 323 -14.42 -9.64 -12.80
CA LYS A 323 -15.69 -10.23 -12.36
C LYS A 323 -16.79 -10.27 -13.43
N GLU A 324 -16.64 -9.52 -14.52
CA GLU A 324 -17.55 -9.62 -15.68
C GLU A 324 -17.47 -10.97 -16.42
N GLY A 325 -16.47 -11.82 -16.12
CA GLY A 325 -16.22 -13.11 -16.78
C GLY A 325 -16.51 -14.38 -15.95
N GLY A 326 -16.96 -14.30 -14.70
CA GLY A 326 -17.58 -15.43 -13.97
C GLY A 326 -16.66 -16.48 -13.33
N LYS A 327 -15.33 -16.34 -13.28
CA LYS A 327 -14.45 -17.25 -12.52
C LYS A 327 -14.14 -16.69 -11.13
N ARG A 328 -14.31 -17.56 -10.10
CA ARG A 328 -13.88 -17.25 -8.72
C ARG A 328 -12.36 -17.15 -8.69
N ASP A 329 -11.86 -16.07 -8.11
CA ASP A 329 -10.43 -15.88 -7.88
C ASP A 329 -10.09 -16.26 -6.44
N GLU A 330 -9.34 -17.35 -6.27
CA GLU A 330 -8.94 -17.89 -4.96
C GLU A 330 -8.15 -16.85 -4.13
N ALA A 331 -7.37 -16.01 -4.79
CA ALA A 331 -6.58 -14.99 -4.15
C ALA A 331 -7.44 -13.83 -3.58
N PHE A 332 -8.49 -13.47 -4.30
CA PHE A 332 -9.50 -12.51 -3.84
C PHE A 332 -10.28 -13.08 -2.65
N GLU A 333 -10.74 -14.34 -2.75
CA GLU A 333 -11.45 -15.00 -1.66
C GLU A 333 -10.59 -15.12 -0.39
N ALA A 334 -9.28 -15.37 -0.54
CA ALA A 334 -8.35 -15.39 0.59
C ALA A 334 -8.24 -14.02 1.30
N LYS A 335 -8.19 -12.89 0.55
CA LYS A 335 -8.18 -11.53 1.13
C LYS A 335 -9.51 -11.20 1.81
N ILE A 336 -10.63 -11.59 1.21
CA ILE A 336 -11.95 -11.43 1.82
C ILE A 336 -12.09 -12.34 3.06
N ALA A 337 -11.56 -13.57 3.00
CA ALA A 337 -11.54 -14.49 4.14
C ALA A 337 -10.71 -13.91 5.30
N TRP A 338 -9.55 -13.29 5.01
CA TRP A 338 -8.76 -12.60 6.02
C TRP A 338 -9.54 -11.45 6.67
N LEU A 339 -10.21 -10.59 5.90
CA LEU A 339 -11.07 -9.54 6.45
C LEU A 339 -12.21 -10.11 7.30
N ARG A 340 -12.81 -11.24 6.88
CA ARG A 340 -13.84 -11.93 7.66
C ARG A 340 -13.28 -12.54 8.93
N SER A 341 -12.07 -13.07 8.91
CA SER A 341 -11.43 -13.62 10.12
C SER A 341 -11.22 -12.56 11.19
N LEU A 342 -11.00 -11.30 10.79
CA LEU A 342 -10.98 -10.17 11.73
C LEU A 342 -12.33 -9.96 12.42
N LEU A 343 -13.45 -10.23 11.72
CA LEU A 343 -14.81 -10.18 12.31
C LEU A 343 -15.08 -11.33 13.26
N GLU A 344 -14.55 -12.51 12.97
CA GLU A 344 -14.71 -13.68 13.85
C GLU A 344 -13.87 -13.53 15.12
N TRP A 345 -12.68 -12.97 14.99
CA TRP A 345 -11.80 -12.67 16.13
C TRP A 345 -12.41 -11.64 17.10
N ARG A 346 -13.30 -10.78 16.59
CA ARG A 346 -14.13 -9.87 17.41
C ARG A 346 -14.85 -10.57 18.56
N LYS A 347 -15.24 -11.83 18.38
CA LYS A 347 -16.01 -12.59 19.38
C LYS A 347 -15.14 -13.10 20.52
N GLU A 348 -13.84 -13.19 20.32
CA GLU A 348 -12.90 -13.83 21.24
C GLU A 348 -12.07 -12.84 22.05
N VAL A 349 -11.74 -11.66 21.48
CA VAL A 349 -10.90 -10.64 22.13
C VAL A 349 -11.75 -9.54 22.74
N THR A 350 -11.73 -9.45 24.06
CA THR A 350 -12.47 -8.44 24.85
C THR A 350 -11.68 -7.14 25.06
N ASP A 351 -10.35 -7.19 24.98
CA ASP A 351 -9.46 -6.04 25.16
C ASP A 351 -9.14 -5.36 23.80
N ALA A 352 -9.46 -4.08 23.70
CA ALA A 352 -9.24 -3.29 22.49
C ALA A 352 -7.76 -3.09 22.17
N SER A 353 -6.91 -2.96 23.20
CA SER A 353 -5.45 -2.78 23.03
C SER A 353 -4.81 -4.05 22.50
N GLU A 354 -5.16 -5.21 23.08
CA GLU A 354 -4.68 -6.52 22.63
C GLU A 354 -5.11 -6.79 21.18
N PHE A 355 -6.34 -6.43 20.81
CA PHE A 355 -6.82 -6.54 19.44
C PHE A 355 -6.00 -5.69 18.46
N VAL A 356 -5.75 -4.42 18.80
CA VAL A 356 -4.99 -3.49 17.93
C VAL A 356 -3.52 -3.89 17.85
N ASP A 357 -2.92 -4.31 18.95
CA ASP A 357 -1.53 -4.77 18.94
C ASP A 357 -1.35 -6.06 18.15
N ALA A 358 -2.29 -6.99 18.26
CA ALA A 358 -2.31 -8.20 17.46
C ALA A 358 -2.55 -7.88 15.98
N MET A 359 -3.47 -6.96 15.65
CA MET A 359 -3.70 -6.47 14.28
C MET A 359 -2.49 -5.73 13.73
N LYS A 360 -1.87 -4.83 14.50
CA LYS A 360 -0.62 -4.18 14.10
C LYS A 360 0.44 -5.24 13.82
N THR A 361 0.54 -6.27 14.65
CA THR A 361 1.45 -7.38 14.46
C THR A 361 1.14 -8.15 13.18
N ASP A 362 -0.12 -8.46 12.91
CA ASP A 362 -0.55 -9.21 11.72
C ASP A 362 -0.49 -8.37 10.44
N ILE A 363 -0.80 -7.06 10.52
CA ILE A 363 -0.76 -6.14 9.39
C ILE A 363 0.68 -5.67 9.07
N PHE A 364 1.55 -5.52 10.09
CA PHE A 364 2.82 -4.80 9.98
C PHE A 364 4.07 -5.67 9.99
N ARG A 365 3.99 -6.97 10.34
CA ARG A 365 5.16 -7.84 10.39
C ARG A 365 5.28 -8.72 9.16
N ASP A 366 6.46 -8.69 8.55
CA ASP A 366 6.89 -9.77 7.65
C ASP A 366 6.99 -11.05 8.48
N ARG A 367 6.37 -12.12 8.03
CA ARG A 367 6.38 -13.43 8.71
C ARG A 367 7.37 -14.38 8.06
N VAL A 368 8.00 -15.21 8.85
CA VAL A 368 8.92 -16.26 8.39
C VAL A 368 8.22 -17.62 8.57
N TYR A 369 8.12 -18.34 7.47
CA TYR A 369 7.61 -19.71 7.50
C TYR A 369 8.78 -20.69 7.63
N THR A 370 8.75 -21.53 8.64
CA THR A 370 9.71 -22.61 8.83
C THR A 370 8.99 -23.95 8.98
N PHE A 371 9.72 -25.03 8.75
CA PHE A 371 9.16 -26.37 8.91
C PHE A 371 9.78 -27.04 10.13
N THR A 372 8.96 -27.72 10.93
CA THR A 372 9.50 -28.64 11.92
C THR A 372 10.21 -29.79 11.24
N PRO A 373 11.12 -30.51 11.91
CA PRO A 373 11.72 -31.74 11.40
C PRO A 373 10.70 -32.82 10.96
N LYS A 374 9.46 -32.71 11.44
CA LYS A 374 8.33 -33.58 11.06
C LYS A 374 7.50 -33.04 9.90
N GLY A 375 7.96 -31.95 9.24
CA GLY A 375 7.30 -31.35 8.06
C GLY A 375 6.06 -30.48 8.37
N LYS A 376 5.80 -30.12 9.64
CA LYS A 376 4.72 -29.20 9.99
C LYS A 376 5.17 -27.76 9.77
N LEU A 377 4.40 -26.99 9.00
CA LEU A 377 4.63 -25.57 8.80
C LEU A 377 4.44 -24.81 10.14
N ILE A 378 5.40 -23.97 10.49
CA ILE A 378 5.32 -23.01 11.59
C ILE A 378 5.44 -21.61 10.98
N ASP A 379 4.51 -20.77 11.36
CA ASP A 379 4.41 -19.36 10.98
C ASP A 379 4.92 -18.51 12.16
N LEU A 380 6.00 -17.73 11.94
CA LEU A 380 6.67 -16.95 12.97
C LEU A 380 6.85 -15.50 12.50
N PRO A 381 6.75 -14.50 13.39
CA PRO A 381 7.22 -13.15 13.10
C PRO A 381 8.71 -13.15 12.76
N VAL A 382 9.17 -12.23 11.89
CA VAL A 382 10.60 -12.14 11.46
C VAL A 382 11.59 -12.03 12.62
N ASP A 383 11.16 -11.48 13.73
CA ASP A 383 11.95 -11.27 14.96
C ASP A 383 11.66 -12.30 16.06
N ALA A 384 10.86 -13.33 15.79
CA ALA A 384 10.62 -14.40 16.75
C ALA A 384 11.85 -15.29 16.90
N HIS A 385 12.25 -15.52 18.14
CA HIS A 385 13.18 -16.59 18.48
C HIS A 385 12.41 -17.91 18.51
N LEU A 386 12.98 -18.95 17.91
CA LEU A 386 12.43 -20.30 18.08
C LEU A 386 12.44 -20.63 19.57
N PRO A 387 11.34 -21.18 20.14
CA PRO A 387 11.34 -21.68 21.49
C PRO A 387 12.51 -22.66 21.70
N GLU A 388 13.18 -22.58 22.85
CA GLU A 388 14.36 -23.42 23.16
C GLU A 388 14.09 -24.92 23.05
N ASP A 389 12.83 -25.34 23.19
CA ASP A 389 12.38 -26.74 23.04
C ASP A 389 12.52 -27.28 21.60
N TYR A 390 12.80 -26.44 20.60
CA TYR A 390 13.02 -26.85 19.21
C TYR A 390 14.50 -26.95 18.80
N VAL A 391 15.42 -26.56 19.68
CA VAL A 391 16.88 -26.57 19.39
C VAL A 391 17.57 -27.83 19.92
N GLY A 392 16.90 -28.68 20.61
CA GLY A 392 17.48 -29.83 21.27
C GLY A 392 16.84 -31.17 20.96
N GLU A 393 17.08 -31.70 19.75
CA GLU A 393 17.20 -33.14 19.53
C GLU A 393 17.91 -33.37 18.20
N GLN A 394 19.22 -33.58 18.27
CA GLN A 394 20.03 -34.16 17.20
C GLN A 394 19.79 -35.69 17.16
#